data_f500036308d017257dc457d890f9d5d7
#
_entry.id   f500036308d017257dc457d890f9d5d7
#
_cell.length_a   1.000
_cell.length_b   1.000
_cell.length_c   1.000
_cell.angle_alpha   90.00
_cell.angle_beta   90.00
_cell.angle_gamma   90.00
#
_symmetry.space_group_name_H-M   'P 1'
#
loop_
_entity.id
_entity.type
_entity.pdbx_description
1 polymer ?
#
loop_
_entity_poly.entity_id
_entity_poly.type
_entity_poly.pdbx_seq_one_letter_code
_entity_poly.pdbx_strand_id
1 'polypeptide(L)'
;SDISGRAGFGARLGAYLLDFVLYGFVLAIPVIAGALVILVPIASNCVSVPGSDEIVCPPGVPSGSSVAGGVALIVLGILGVIFIYVRAEGKTGQTWGRKIVGVKVVRVADGQPPGFWRAFGRELFGNVISGQILYLGYLWMIWDRDRQTWHDKVAGTIVVKV
;
A
#
# COMPACT_ATOMS: atom_id res chain seq x y z
N SER A 1 10.05 29.26 -8.30
CA SER A 1 10.74 27.97 -8.11
C SER A 1 10.79 27.22 -9.43
N ASP A 2 11.96 26.71 -9.79
CA ASP A 2 12.13 25.94 -11.02
C ASP A 2 11.38 24.61 -10.89
N ILE A 3 10.35 24.41 -11.72
CA ILE A 3 9.53 23.20 -11.74
C ILE A 3 10.03 22.18 -12.80
N SER A 4 11.10 22.50 -13.53
CA SER A 4 11.61 21.65 -14.62
C SER A 4 12.03 20.26 -14.14
N GLY A 5 12.58 20.14 -12.92
CA GLY A 5 12.96 18.88 -12.30
C GLY A 5 11.85 18.17 -11.54
N ARG A 6 10.65 18.72 -11.45
CA ARG A 6 9.55 18.11 -10.66
C ARG A 6 8.78 17.08 -11.48
N ALA A 7 8.41 15.98 -10.83
CA ALA A 7 7.62 14.92 -11.46
C ALA A 7 6.19 15.39 -11.73
N GLY A 8 5.74 15.23 -12.97
CA GLY A 8 4.36 15.49 -13.37
C GLY A 8 3.39 14.41 -12.88
N PHE A 9 2.09 14.67 -13.08
CA PHE A 9 1.01 13.77 -12.67
C PHE A 9 1.16 12.36 -13.27
N GLY A 10 1.41 12.25 -14.58
CA GLY A 10 1.54 10.96 -15.25
C GLY A 10 2.66 10.09 -14.70
N ALA A 11 3.84 10.66 -14.42
CA ALA A 11 4.96 9.94 -13.83
C ALA A 11 4.64 9.43 -12.41
N ARG A 12 3.95 10.23 -11.60
CA ARG A 12 3.53 9.81 -10.25
C ARG A 12 2.45 8.73 -10.31
N LEU A 13 1.46 8.87 -11.20
CA LEU A 13 0.43 7.86 -11.40
C LEU A 13 1.03 6.55 -11.89
N GLY A 14 1.94 6.58 -12.86
CA GLY A 14 2.65 5.40 -13.35
C GLY A 14 3.45 4.70 -12.24
N ALA A 15 4.17 5.46 -11.41
CA ALA A 15 4.87 4.93 -10.26
C ALA A 15 3.93 4.27 -9.25
N TYR A 16 2.79 4.91 -8.95
CA TYR A 16 1.77 4.38 -8.04
C TYR A 16 1.17 3.07 -8.55
N LEU A 17 0.81 3.00 -9.84
CA LEU A 17 0.27 1.78 -10.44
C LEU A 17 1.28 0.62 -10.42
N LEU A 18 2.55 0.91 -10.72
CA LEU A 18 3.63 -0.08 -10.62
C LEU A 18 3.84 -0.54 -9.17
N ASP A 19 3.83 0.37 -8.20
CA ASP A 19 3.92 0.02 -6.79
C ASP A 19 2.73 -0.86 -6.37
N PHE A 20 1.51 -0.51 -6.78
CA PHE A 20 0.31 -1.31 -6.50
C PHE A 20 0.45 -2.75 -6.99
N VAL A 21 0.95 -2.95 -8.22
CA VAL A 21 1.17 -4.28 -8.78
C VAL A 21 2.30 -5.00 -8.05
N LEU A 22 3.46 -4.39 -7.88
CA LEU A 22 4.65 -5.03 -7.32
C LEU A 22 4.46 -5.40 -5.84
N TYR A 23 4.00 -4.47 -5.02
CA TYR A 23 3.72 -4.74 -3.60
C TYR A 23 2.47 -5.61 -3.43
N GLY A 24 1.50 -5.53 -4.36
CA GLY A 24 0.35 -6.43 -4.41
C GLY A 24 0.74 -7.89 -4.59
N PHE A 25 1.70 -8.20 -5.45
CA PHE A 25 2.24 -9.56 -5.58
C PHE A 25 2.92 -10.05 -4.29
N VAL A 26 3.69 -9.20 -3.64
CA VAL A 26 4.31 -9.56 -2.35
C VAL A 26 3.24 -9.82 -1.28
N LEU A 27 2.20 -8.98 -1.23
CA LEU A 27 1.10 -9.13 -0.28
C LEU A 27 0.24 -10.36 -0.56
N ALA A 28 0.11 -10.79 -1.82
CA ALA A 28 -0.67 -11.95 -2.19
C ALA A 28 -0.18 -13.24 -1.48
N ILE A 29 1.13 -13.36 -1.23
CA ILE A 29 1.72 -14.54 -0.58
C ILE A 29 1.13 -14.78 0.81
N PRO A 30 1.24 -13.86 1.80
CA PRO A 30 0.69 -14.07 3.13
C PRO A 30 -0.84 -14.08 3.14
N VAL A 31 -1.51 -13.36 2.23
CA VAL A 31 -2.97 -13.37 2.10
C VAL A 31 -3.46 -14.74 1.64
N ILE A 32 -2.86 -15.31 0.59
CA ILE A 32 -3.20 -16.65 0.11
C ILE A 32 -2.88 -17.70 1.18
N ALA A 33 -1.71 -17.64 1.79
CA ALA A 33 -1.33 -18.56 2.85
C ALA A 33 -2.30 -18.52 4.04
N GLY A 34 -2.66 -17.33 4.51
CA GLY A 34 -3.63 -17.16 5.61
C GLY A 34 -5.02 -17.63 5.23
N ALA A 35 -5.46 -17.34 4.00
CA ALA A 35 -6.74 -17.85 3.48
C ALA A 35 -6.76 -19.37 3.39
N LEU A 36 -5.70 -20.01 2.93
CA LEU A 36 -5.59 -21.47 2.87
C LEU A 36 -5.66 -22.12 4.26
N VAL A 37 -5.00 -21.53 5.26
CA VAL A 37 -5.08 -22.03 6.65
C VAL A 37 -6.52 -22.04 7.18
N ILE A 38 -7.35 -21.08 6.76
CA ILE A 38 -8.75 -21.00 7.17
C ILE A 38 -9.65 -21.89 6.29
N LEU A 39 -9.45 -21.84 4.98
CA LEU A 39 -10.39 -22.46 4.02
C LEU A 39 -10.16 -23.95 3.78
N VAL A 40 -8.92 -24.45 3.86
CA VAL A 40 -8.63 -25.88 3.65
C VAL A 40 -9.36 -26.76 4.65
N PRO A 41 -9.39 -26.48 5.96
CA PRO A 41 -10.19 -27.28 6.92
C PRO A 41 -11.68 -27.28 6.58
N ILE A 42 -12.23 -26.15 6.09
CA ILE A 42 -13.62 -26.05 5.68
C ILE A 42 -13.87 -26.94 4.44
N ALA A 43 -13.05 -26.79 3.41
CA ALA A 43 -13.20 -27.53 2.16
C ALA A 43 -13.03 -29.04 2.32
N SER A 44 -12.20 -29.49 3.29
CA SER A 44 -11.91 -30.90 3.50
C SER A 44 -12.88 -31.63 4.46
N ASN A 45 -13.59 -30.89 5.31
CA ASN A 45 -14.42 -31.46 6.37
C ASN A 45 -15.91 -31.09 6.27
N CYS A 46 -16.26 -30.03 5.55
CA CYS A 46 -17.65 -29.61 5.39
C CYS A 46 -18.27 -30.29 4.14
N VAL A 47 -19.55 -30.60 4.20
CA VAL A 47 -20.30 -31.19 3.10
C VAL A 47 -21.47 -30.32 2.70
N SER A 48 -21.76 -30.24 1.41
CA SER A 48 -22.98 -29.58 0.90
C SER A 48 -24.17 -30.51 1.03
N VAL A 49 -25.30 -29.99 1.49
CA VAL A 49 -26.54 -30.74 1.56
C VAL A 49 -27.15 -30.82 0.16
N PRO A 50 -27.37 -32.03 -0.39
CA PRO A 50 -27.98 -32.19 -1.71
C PRO A 50 -29.36 -31.54 -1.79
N GLY A 51 -29.53 -30.66 -2.78
CA GLY A 51 -30.80 -29.93 -3.00
C GLY A 51 -30.99 -28.65 -2.19
N SER A 52 -29.95 -28.18 -1.47
CA SER A 52 -29.94 -26.91 -0.79
C SER A 52 -28.59 -26.21 -0.96
N ASP A 53 -28.52 -24.90 -0.71
CA ASP A 53 -27.27 -24.14 -0.66
C ASP A 53 -26.60 -24.20 0.72
N GLU A 54 -27.04 -25.15 1.57
CA GLU A 54 -26.55 -25.28 2.94
C GLU A 54 -25.26 -26.10 2.98
N ILE A 55 -24.25 -25.58 3.70
CA ILE A 55 -22.99 -26.27 3.99
C ILE A 55 -22.97 -26.66 5.47
N VAL A 56 -22.84 -27.93 5.74
CA VAL A 56 -22.79 -28.47 7.11
C VAL A 56 -21.34 -28.84 7.45
N CYS A 57 -20.85 -28.28 8.53
CA CYS A 57 -19.50 -28.55 9.04
C CYS A 57 -19.55 -29.27 10.37
N PRO A 58 -18.57 -30.17 10.66
CA PRO A 58 -18.42 -30.75 11.99
C PRO A 58 -18.16 -29.66 13.04
N PRO A 59 -18.53 -29.91 14.32
CA PRO A 59 -18.19 -28.97 15.41
C PRO A 59 -16.71 -28.68 15.47
N GLY A 60 -16.35 -27.39 15.58
CA GLY A 60 -14.96 -26.93 15.65
C GLY A 60 -14.25 -26.78 14.29
N VAL A 61 -14.97 -26.80 13.17
CA VAL A 61 -14.41 -26.52 11.85
C VAL A 61 -15.05 -25.22 11.29
N PRO A 62 -14.22 -24.19 10.93
CA PRO A 62 -12.77 -24.12 11.16
C PRO A 62 -12.44 -23.98 12.66
N SER A 63 -11.31 -24.53 13.09
CA SER A 63 -10.89 -24.38 14.50
C SER A 63 -10.53 -22.92 14.82
N GLY A 64 -10.72 -22.49 16.06
CA GLY A 64 -10.33 -21.15 16.50
C GLY A 64 -8.83 -20.87 16.27
N SER A 65 -7.98 -21.89 16.38
CA SER A 65 -6.54 -21.77 16.10
C SER A 65 -6.25 -21.58 14.60
N SER A 66 -6.96 -22.25 13.69
CA SER A 66 -6.78 -22.06 12.25
C SER A 66 -7.24 -20.66 11.82
N VAL A 67 -8.36 -20.17 12.36
CA VAL A 67 -8.84 -18.82 12.09
C VAL A 67 -7.83 -17.77 12.62
N ALA A 68 -7.40 -17.92 13.88
CA ALA A 68 -6.44 -17.01 14.49
C ALA A 68 -5.09 -17.03 13.75
N GLY A 69 -4.59 -18.20 13.38
CA GLY A 69 -3.36 -18.36 12.60
C GLY A 69 -3.43 -17.76 11.21
N GLY A 70 -4.53 -18.01 10.49
CA GLY A 70 -4.74 -17.44 9.17
C GLY A 70 -4.87 -15.91 9.19
N VAL A 71 -5.64 -15.38 10.13
CA VAL A 71 -5.77 -13.92 10.33
C VAL A 71 -4.42 -13.30 10.72
N ALA A 72 -3.66 -13.94 11.61
CA ALA A 72 -2.34 -13.46 12.00
C ALA A 72 -1.37 -13.38 10.81
N LEU A 73 -1.36 -14.38 9.92
CA LEU A 73 -0.55 -14.37 8.70
C LEU A 73 -0.91 -13.21 7.79
N ILE A 74 -2.20 -12.95 7.59
CA ILE A 74 -2.67 -11.84 6.76
C ILE A 74 -2.27 -10.50 7.37
N VAL A 75 -2.53 -10.29 8.66
CA VAL A 75 -2.22 -9.03 9.35
C VAL A 75 -0.71 -8.76 9.36
N LEU A 76 0.10 -9.76 9.71
CA LEU A 76 1.56 -9.62 9.70
C LEU A 76 2.10 -9.38 8.29
N GLY A 77 1.49 -10.00 7.28
CA GLY A 77 1.81 -9.74 5.87
C GLY A 77 1.53 -8.28 5.46
N ILE A 78 0.36 -7.76 5.80
CA ILE A 78 -0.01 -6.36 5.54
C ILE A 78 0.97 -5.41 6.22
N LEU A 79 1.22 -5.61 7.53
CA LEU A 79 2.15 -4.77 8.29
C LEU A 79 3.58 -4.83 7.73
N GLY A 80 4.03 -6.03 7.31
CA GLY A 80 5.33 -6.24 6.70
C GLY A 80 5.48 -5.47 5.38
N VAL A 81 4.48 -5.55 4.50
CA VAL A 81 4.49 -4.83 3.21
C VAL A 81 4.47 -3.31 3.43
N ILE A 82 3.62 -2.81 4.34
CA ILE A 82 3.60 -1.38 4.70
C ILE A 82 4.97 -0.94 5.22
N PHE A 83 5.57 -1.72 6.10
CA PHE A 83 6.90 -1.42 6.65
C PHE A 83 7.98 -1.35 5.56
N ILE A 84 8.02 -2.32 4.64
CA ILE A 84 8.97 -2.34 3.53
C ILE A 84 8.78 -1.12 2.63
N TYR A 85 7.53 -0.79 2.29
CA TYR A 85 7.18 0.35 1.46
C TYR A 85 7.64 1.68 2.09
N VAL A 86 7.25 1.93 3.33
CA VAL A 86 7.59 3.17 4.06
C VAL A 86 9.09 3.28 4.31
N ARG A 87 9.76 2.15 4.62
CA ARG A 87 11.21 2.12 4.80
C ARG A 87 11.95 2.46 3.50
N ALA A 88 11.51 1.92 2.36
CA ALA A 88 12.10 2.21 1.06
C ALA A 88 11.97 3.70 0.72
N GLU A 89 10.77 4.27 0.87
CA GLU A 89 10.52 5.70 0.67
C GLU A 89 11.33 6.56 1.65
N GLY A 90 11.33 6.18 2.93
CA GLY A 90 12.03 6.95 3.97
C GLY A 90 13.54 6.98 3.79
N LYS A 91 14.15 5.85 3.39
CA LYS A 91 15.60 5.71 3.28
C LYS A 91 16.15 6.26 1.97
N THR A 92 15.47 6.00 0.87
CA THR A 92 15.95 6.33 -0.47
C THR A 92 15.11 7.38 -1.20
N GLY A 93 13.92 7.68 -0.71
CA GLY A 93 12.92 8.48 -1.41
C GLY A 93 12.23 7.74 -2.55
N GLN A 94 12.53 6.45 -2.74
CA GLN A 94 12.06 5.66 -3.87
C GLN A 94 11.47 4.34 -3.41
N THR A 95 10.27 4.05 -3.86
CA THR A 95 9.68 2.71 -3.88
C THR A 95 10.07 2.01 -5.18
N TRP A 96 9.70 0.76 -5.35
CA TRP A 96 10.05 0.00 -6.56
C TRP A 96 9.48 0.64 -7.83
N GLY A 97 8.21 1.02 -7.82
CA GLY A 97 7.58 1.69 -8.97
C GLY A 97 8.19 3.07 -9.25
N ARG A 98 8.49 3.85 -8.22
CA ARG A 98 9.19 5.14 -8.37
C ARG A 98 10.59 4.97 -8.96
N LYS A 99 11.28 3.91 -8.60
CA LYS A 99 12.60 3.59 -9.14
C LYS A 99 12.55 3.27 -10.63
N ILE A 100 11.54 2.50 -11.05
CA ILE A 100 11.32 2.15 -12.46
C ILE A 100 10.98 3.39 -13.29
N VAL A 101 10.11 4.26 -12.77
CA VAL A 101 9.67 5.49 -13.49
C VAL A 101 10.75 6.59 -13.44
N GLY A 102 11.75 6.49 -12.59
CA GLY A 102 12.79 7.52 -12.46
C GLY A 102 12.30 8.76 -11.70
N VAL A 103 11.57 8.57 -10.60
CA VAL A 103 11.14 9.65 -9.71
C VAL A 103 11.53 9.38 -8.27
N LYS A 104 11.69 10.42 -7.47
CA LYS A 104 12.16 10.36 -6.09
C LYS A 104 11.44 11.37 -5.22
N VAL A 105 11.07 10.96 -4.01
CA VAL A 105 10.56 11.85 -2.96
C VAL A 105 11.73 12.43 -2.18
N VAL A 106 11.76 13.74 -2.05
CA VAL A 106 12.79 14.44 -1.29
C VAL A 106 12.16 15.53 -0.41
N ARG A 107 12.84 15.90 0.66
CA ARG A 107 12.44 17.02 1.50
C ARG A 107 12.67 18.34 0.78
N VAL A 108 11.74 19.27 0.92
CA VAL A 108 11.87 20.63 0.35
C VAL A 108 13.05 21.37 0.96
N ALA A 109 13.37 21.13 2.24
CA ALA A 109 14.37 21.87 2.99
C ALA A 109 15.81 21.61 2.53
N ASP A 110 16.15 20.38 2.16
CA ASP A 110 17.54 19.96 1.93
C ASP A 110 17.73 18.97 0.77
N GLY A 111 16.66 18.58 0.09
CA GLY A 111 16.72 17.62 -1.02
C GLY A 111 17.05 16.19 -0.63
N GLN A 112 17.12 15.88 0.67
CA GLN A 112 17.40 14.55 1.19
C GLN A 112 16.12 13.67 1.23
N PRO A 113 16.25 12.33 1.29
CA PRO A 113 15.12 11.44 1.51
C PRO A 113 14.33 11.83 2.76
N PRO A 114 13.00 11.58 2.80
CA PRO A 114 12.14 12.11 3.87
C PRO A 114 12.43 11.53 5.26
N GLY A 115 13.02 10.35 5.35
CA GLY A 115 13.12 9.58 6.59
C GLY A 115 11.85 8.78 6.88
N PHE A 116 11.97 7.73 7.71
CA PHE A 116 10.89 6.78 7.97
C PHE A 116 9.60 7.43 8.48
N TRP A 117 9.67 8.22 9.54
CA TRP A 117 8.49 8.81 10.17
C TRP A 117 7.75 9.82 9.28
N ARG A 118 8.50 10.57 8.49
CA ARG A 118 7.91 11.53 7.54
C ARG A 118 7.27 10.82 6.36
N ALA A 119 7.91 9.75 5.86
CA ALA A 119 7.33 8.88 4.85
C ALA A 119 6.05 8.19 5.37
N PHE A 120 6.07 7.66 6.58
CA PHE A 120 4.91 7.05 7.21
C PHE A 120 3.75 8.02 7.36
N GLY A 121 3.99 9.20 7.92
CA GLY A 121 2.96 10.24 8.07
C GLY A 121 2.40 10.71 6.72
N ARG A 122 3.26 10.83 5.70
CA ARG A 122 2.88 11.19 4.34
C ARG A 122 1.93 10.15 3.72
N GLU A 123 2.27 8.87 3.81
CA GLU A 123 1.45 7.79 3.27
C GLU A 123 0.13 7.64 4.05
N LEU A 124 0.18 7.75 5.38
CA LEU A 124 -1.01 7.71 6.22
C LEU A 124 -1.98 8.85 5.86
N PHE A 125 -1.48 10.08 5.77
CA PHE A 125 -2.29 11.23 5.37
C PHE A 125 -2.83 11.08 3.95
N GLY A 126 -2.00 10.59 3.02
CA GLY A 126 -2.38 10.35 1.64
C GLY A 126 -3.56 9.35 1.53
N ASN A 127 -3.46 8.23 2.24
CA ASN A 127 -4.48 7.19 2.19
C ASN A 127 -5.75 7.55 2.97
N VAL A 128 -5.61 8.16 4.16
CA VAL A 128 -6.76 8.44 5.04
C VAL A 128 -7.51 9.71 4.62
N ILE A 129 -6.82 10.77 4.22
CA ILE A 129 -7.44 12.06 3.93
C ILE A 129 -7.55 12.30 2.42
N SER A 130 -6.44 12.26 1.69
CA SER A 130 -6.45 12.55 0.26
C SER A 130 -7.23 11.51 -0.56
N GLY A 131 -7.25 10.25 -0.13
CA GLY A 131 -7.99 9.17 -0.76
C GLY A 131 -9.48 9.23 -0.48
N GLN A 132 -9.91 9.71 0.70
CA GLN A 132 -11.33 9.77 1.09
C GLN A 132 -12.08 10.96 0.46
N ILE A 133 -11.40 12.06 0.18
CA ILE A 133 -12.01 13.25 -0.42
C ILE A 133 -11.87 13.19 -1.95
N LEU A 134 -12.56 12.24 -2.59
CA LEU A 134 -12.62 12.06 -4.06
C LEU A 134 -11.25 12.15 -4.75
N TYR A 135 -10.18 11.70 -4.08
CA TYR A 135 -8.79 11.83 -4.55
C TYR A 135 -8.32 13.28 -4.84
N LEU A 136 -9.10 14.28 -4.40
CA LEU A 136 -8.76 15.69 -4.62
C LEU A 136 -7.37 16.07 -4.08
N GLY A 137 -6.97 15.46 -2.96
CA GLY A 137 -5.64 15.67 -2.41
C GLY A 137 -4.50 15.23 -3.34
N TYR A 138 -4.74 14.19 -4.17
CA TYR A 138 -3.81 13.74 -5.20
C TYR A 138 -3.88 14.61 -6.45
N LEU A 139 -5.09 14.99 -6.88
CA LEU A 139 -5.31 15.82 -8.06
C LEU A 139 -4.85 17.27 -7.86
N TRP A 140 -4.77 17.72 -6.60
CA TRP A 140 -4.37 19.10 -6.27
C TRP A 140 -3.08 19.53 -6.94
N MET A 141 -2.13 18.61 -7.14
CA MET A 141 -0.87 18.89 -7.81
C MET A 141 -1.00 19.41 -9.25
N ILE A 142 -2.15 19.22 -9.90
CA ILE A 142 -2.38 19.70 -11.29
C ILE A 142 -2.43 21.23 -11.32
N TRP A 143 -3.02 21.82 -10.26
CA TRP A 143 -3.18 23.29 -10.12
C TRP A 143 -2.09 23.91 -9.25
N ASP A 144 -1.38 23.11 -8.49
CA ASP A 144 -0.38 23.61 -7.55
C ASP A 144 0.88 24.12 -8.26
N ARG A 145 1.33 25.33 -7.91
CA ARG A 145 2.55 25.93 -8.46
C ARG A 145 3.78 25.07 -8.24
N ASP A 146 3.82 24.37 -7.12
CA ASP A 146 4.94 23.51 -6.73
C ASP A 146 4.71 22.05 -7.08
N ARG A 147 3.62 21.72 -7.80
CA ARG A 147 3.23 20.35 -8.14
C ARG A 147 3.24 19.40 -6.94
N GLN A 148 2.78 19.92 -5.79
CA GLN A 148 2.65 19.17 -4.56
C GLN A 148 1.21 18.71 -4.36
N THR A 149 1.05 17.48 -3.91
CA THR A 149 -0.21 16.96 -3.37
C THR A 149 -0.40 17.44 -1.93
N TRP A 150 -1.58 17.27 -1.34
CA TRP A 150 -1.81 17.66 0.05
C TRP A 150 -0.88 16.94 1.03
N HIS A 151 -0.68 15.64 0.84
CA HIS A 151 0.24 14.87 1.67
C HIS A 151 1.71 15.29 1.48
N ASP A 152 2.10 15.74 0.27
CA ASP A 152 3.42 16.31 0.05
C ASP A 152 3.62 17.61 0.86
N LYS A 153 2.60 18.49 0.86
CA LYS A 153 2.63 19.75 1.63
C LYS A 153 2.72 19.51 3.12
N VAL A 154 1.90 18.61 3.66
CA VAL A 154 1.92 18.27 5.10
C VAL A 154 3.26 17.65 5.50
N ALA A 155 3.83 16.80 4.66
CA ALA A 155 5.13 16.18 4.94
C ALA A 155 6.34 17.07 4.61
N GLY A 156 6.15 18.22 3.97
CA GLY A 156 7.25 19.09 3.52
C GLY A 156 8.14 18.41 2.48
N THR A 157 7.54 17.67 1.55
CA THR A 157 8.23 16.90 0.52
C THR A 157 7.83 17.34 -0.89
N ILE A 158 8.65 17.00 -1.85
CA ILE A 158 8.37 17.13 -3.30
C ILE A 158 8.82 15.86 -4.01
N VAL A 159 8.25 15.60 -5.18
CA VAL A 159 8.70 14.49 -6.04
C VAL A 159 9.43 15.06 -7.24
N VAL A 160 10.66 14.63 -7.42
CA VAL A 160 11.57 15.08 -8.47
C VAL A 160 11.88 13.93 -9.43
N LYS A 161 12.26 14.25 -10.66
CA LYS A 161 12.80 13.30 -11.63
C LYS A 161 14.28 13.02 -11.30
N VAL A 162 14.73 11.79 -11.50
CA VAL A 162 16.13 11.34 -11.33
C VAL A 162 16.59 10.58 -12.54
#